data_e66550dc7111b7c82f710d0b596d35ef
#
_entry.id   e66550dc7111b7c82f710d0b596d35ef
#
_cell.length_a   1.000
_cell.length_b   1.000
_cell.length_c   1.000
_cell.angle_alpha   90.00
_cell.angle_beta   90.00
_cell.angle_gamma   90.00
#
_symmetry.space_group_name_H-M   'P 1'
#
loop_
_entity.id
_entity.type
_entity.pdbx_description
1 polymer ?
#
loop_
_entity_poly.entity_id
_entity_poly.type
_entity_poly.pdbx_seq_one_letter_code
_entity_poly.pdbx_strand_id
1 'polypeptide(L)'
;MKLGILGAGMIVREFLPWLTGPESPFKVEALCSTERSAGAAQALCDQYGVPRHTTSYDELLSWVDVVYIAVPNILHVKYTRAALEAGRHVIVEKPMAPTAALAEELAELARSKKLFLFEAVTTQYQDNYAKIREVLPKVGAVTMVQCNFSQYSSRYHDFCAGKVWPSFDPACAGGALMDLGVYNVSYVVGLFGSPNKVHYAANVTRGIDTSGVLTMEYRSFKAVSINAKDSSSPARYIIQGTKGYLLQKSTANFCGGVTFPPYKGKEEHFNLSAGRPRQAAEFHAFARAIESEDMELCSRMLDTSVAVSRVLETARRDAGIRFTTDL
;
A
#
# COMPACT_ATOMS: atom_id res chain seq x y z
N MET A 1 9.06 -20.30 -5.50
CA MET A 1 8.72 -19.51 -6.73
C MET A 1 9.84 -18.52 -7.02
N LYS A 2 10.15 -18.28 -8.30
CA LYS A 2 11.15 -17.31 -8.76
C LYS A 2 10.50 -15.92 -8.80
N LEU A 3 11.10 -14.96 -8.09
CA LEU A 3 10.65 -13.58 -8.03
C LEU A 3 11.55 -12.69 -8.89
N GLY A 4 10.96 -11.93 -9.78
CA GLY A 4 11.60 -10.80 -10.46
C GLY A 4 11.21 -9.49 -9.81
N ILE A 5 12.13 -8.55 -9.72
CA ILE A 5 11.87 -7.23 -9.16
C ILE A 5 12.04 -6.18 -10.24
N LEU A 6 10.99 -5.40 -10.51
CA LEU A 6 11.06 -4.25 -11.38
C LEU A 6 11.21 -2.97 -10.55
N GLY A 7 12.37 -2.36 -10.63
CA GLY A 7 12.75 -1.15 -9.89
C GLY A 7 13.94 -1.38 -8.97
N ALA A 8 14.69 -0.30 -8.68
CA ALA A 8 15.82 -0.29 -7.76
C ALA A 8 15.72 0.92 -6.80
N GLY A 9 14.49 1.33 -6.50
CA GLY A 9 14.17 2.47 -5.64
C GLY A 9 14.39 2.19 -4.15
N MET A 10 13.96 3.15 -3.32
CA MET A 10 14.17 3.12 -1.87
C MET A 10 13.51 1.88 -1.23
N ILE A 11 12.28 1.55 -1.60
CA ILE A 11 11.56 0.40 -1.03
C ILE A 11 12.26 -0.93 -1.35
N VAL A 12 12.79 -1.08 -2.57
CA VAL A 12 13.54 -2.27 -2.95
C VAL A 12 14.82 -2.37 -2.13
N ARG A 13 15.58 -1.27 -1.99
CA ARG A 13 16.83 -1.24 -1.19
C ARG A 13 16.60 -1.56 0.28
N GLU A 14 15.49 -1.09 0.85
CA GLU A 14 15.11 -1.35 2.24
C GLU A 14 14.76 -2.83 2.45
N PHE A 15 14.07 -3.45 1.50
CA PHE A 15 13.49 -4.78 1.68
C PHE A 15 14.28 -5.93 1.03
N LEU A 16 15.15 -5.64 0.05
CA LEU A 16 15.95 -6.65 -0.66
C LEU A 16 16.80 -7.54 0.27
N PRO A 17 17.44 -7.02 1.36
CA PRO A 17 18.17 -7.86 2.31
C PRO A 17 17.32 -8.98 2.91
N TRP A 18 16.05 -8.72 3.21
CA TRP A 18 15.13 -9.72 3.71
C TRP A 18 14.64 -10.66 2.58
N LEU A 19 14.32 -10.10 1.40
CA LEU A 19 13.86 -10.90 0.26
C LEU A 19 14.88 -11.92 -0.23
N THR A 20 16.16 -11.65 -0.09
CA THR A 20 17.26 -12.57 -0.42
C THR A 20 17.71 -13.43 0.76
N GLY A 21 17.17 -13.18 1.95
CA GLY A 21 17.48 -13.92 3.17
C GLY A 21 16.73 -15.25 3.29
N PRO A 22 17.10 -16.07 4.29
CA PRO A 22 16.55 -17.42 4.45
C PRO A 22 15.07 -17.46 4.85
N GLU A 23 14.52 -16.38 5.36
CA GLU A 23 13.12 -16.29 5.77
C GLU A 23 12.17 -15.89 4.61
N SER A 24 12.74 -15.53 3.45
CA SER A 24 11.94 -15.15 2.28
C SER A 24 11.22 -16.37 1.70
N PRO A 25 9.90 -16.28 1.42
CA PRO A 25 9.17 -17.34 0.74
C PRO A 25 9.45 -17.39 -0.77
N PHE A 26 10.16 -16.38 -1.30
CA PHE A 26 10.50 -16.26 -2.71
C PHE A 26 12.02 -16.40 -2.91
N LYS A 27 12.42 -16.94 -4.07
CA LYS A 27 13.78 -16.86 -4.55
C LYS A 27 13.90 -15.68 -5.52
N VAL A 28 14.62 -14.62 -5.14
CA VAL A 28 14.89 -13.50 -6.05
C VAL A 28 15.81 -13.98 -7.17
N GLU A 29 15.31 -13.99 -8.40
CA GLU A 29 16.00 -14.49 -9.58
C GLU A 29 16.64 -13.36 -10.39
N ALA A 30 15.98 -12.19 -10.44
CA ALA A 30 16.45 -11.08 -11.26
C ALA A 30 15.95 -9.71 -10.77
N LEU A 31 16.76 -8.67 -11.05
CA LEU A 31 16.40 -7.27 -10.92
C LEU A 31 16.31 -6.63 -12.31
N CYS A 32 15.23 -5.88 -12.57
CA CYS A 32 15.10 -5.04 -13.76
C CYS A 32 15.10 -3.56 -13.38
N SER A 33 15.87 -2.76 -14.09
CA SER A 33 15.96 -1.32 -13.87
C SER A 33 16.01 -0.54 -15.18
N THR A 34 15.97 0.77 -15.11
CA THR A 34 16.23 1.62 -16.27
C THR A 34 17.74 1.67 -16.58
N GLU A 35 18.10 2.00 -17.83
CA GLU A 35 19.51 2.24 -18.22
C GLU A 35 20.20 3.21 -17.25
N ARG A 36 19.52 4.29 -16.88
CA ARG A 36 20.06 5.30 -15.94
C ARG A 36 20.42 4.73 -14.57
N SER A 37 19.75 3.71 -14.12
CA SER A 37 19.95 3.07 -12.80
C SER A 37 20.64 1.72 -12.87
N ALA A 38 21.06 1.27 -14.06
CA ALA A 38 21.62 -0.05 -14.30
C ALA A 38 22.82 -0.36 -13.41
N GLY A 39 23.80 0.55 -13.34
CA GLY A 39 24.98 0.35 -12.49
C GLY A 39 24.64 0.21 -10.98
N ALA A 40 23.68 1.02 -10.49
CA ALA A 40 23.23 0.92 -9.11
C ALA A 40 22.41 -0.37 -8.84
N ALA A 41 21.66 -0.84 -9.82
CA ALA A 41 20.92 -2.10 -9.72
C ALA A 41 21.84 -3.30 -9.79
N GLN A 42 22.87 -3.28 -10.66
CA GLN A 42 23.90 -4.32 -10.71
C GLN A 42 24.64 -4.43 -9.37
N ALA A 43 25.03 -3.30 -8.77
CA ALA A 43 25.67 -3.29 -7.46
C ALA A 43 24.80 -3.93 -6.35
N LEU A 44 23.47 -3.76 -6.40
CA LEU A 44 22.55 -4.44 -5.51
C LEU A 44 22.50 -5.94 -5.78
N CYS A 45 22.53 -6.37 -7.03
CA CYS A 45 22.60 -7.79 -7.38
C CYS A 45 23.86 -8.44 -6.83
N ASP A 46 25.00 -7.79 -7.03
CA ASP A 46 26.31 -8.28 -6.54
C ASP A 46 26.34 -8.36 -5.00
N GLN A 47 25.79 -7.32 -4.33
CA GLN A 47 25.77 -7.24 -2.87
C GLN A 47 24.87 -8.32 -2.21
N TYR A 48 23.74 -8.62 -2.82
CA TYR A 48 22.72 -9.49 -2.23
C TYR A 48 22.58 -10.85 -2.94
N GLY A 49 23.50 -11.17 -3.85
CA GLY A 49 23.53 -12.46 -4.53
C GLY A 49 22.34 -12.70 -5.46
N VAL A 50 21.79 -11.63 -6.07
CA VAL A 50 20.73 -11.76 -7.09
C VAL A 50 21.39 -12.19 -8.40
N PRO A 51 21.01 -13.34 -9.01
CA PRO A 51 21.75 -13.94 -10.12
C PRO A 51 21.82 -13.09 -11.37
N ARG A 52 20.79 -12.25 -11.64
CA ARG A 52 20.65 -11.54 -12.92
C ARG A 52 20.21 -10.10 -12.73
N HIS A 53 20.73 -9.26 -13.63
CA HIS A 53 20.24 -7.90 -13.84
C HIS A 53 19.93 -7.69 -15.31
N THR A 54 18.88 -6.92 -15.62
CA THR A 54 18.52 -6.51 -16.98
C THR A 54 17.92 -5.11 -16.99
N THR A 55 17.93 -4.48 -18.17
CA THR A 55 17.14 -3.26 -18.45
C THR A 55 15.91 -3.54 -19.33
N SER A 56 15.73 -4.81 -19.74
CA SER A 56 14.57 -5.28 -20.52
C SER A 56 13.52 -5.92 -19.59
N TYR A 57 12.30 -5.37 -19.61
CA TYR A 57 11.21 -5.94 -18.85
C TYR A 57 10.77 -7.31 -19.40
N ASP A 58 10.78 -7.48 -20.70
CA ASP A 58 10.41 -8.74 -21.35
C ASP A 58 11.38 -9.87 -21.00
N GLU A 59 12.68 -9.56 -20.89
CA GLU A 59 13.66 -10.52 -20.38
C GLU A 59 13.37 -10.91 -18.94
N LEU A 60 13.09 -9.93 -18.05
CA LEU A 60 12.70 -10.21 -16.66
C LEU A 60 11.53 -11.19 -16.62
N LEU A 61 10.47 -10.90 -17.39
CA LEU A 61 9.25 -11.72 -17.44
C LEU A 61 9.54 -13.15 -17.91
N SER A 62 10.53 -13.35 -18.77
CA SER A 62 10.90 -14.68 -19.27
C SER A 62 11.56 -15.59 -18.22
N TRP A 63 12.11 -15.02 -17.14
CA TRP A 63 12.91 -15.74 -16.14
C TRP A 63 12.18 -16.10 -14.85
N VAL A 64 10.98 -15.54 -14.64
CA VAL A 64 10.34 -15.54 -13.31
C VAL A 64 8.90 -16.03 -13.34
N ASP A 65 8.40 -16.44 -12.20
CA ASP A 65 7.01 -16.87 -12.00
C ASP A 65 6.15 -15.69 -11.50
N VAL A 66 6.74 -14.84 -10.65
CA VAL A 66 6.11 -13.70 -9.98
C VAL A 66 6.94 -12.46 -10.22
N VAL A 67 6.28 -11.32 -10.45
CA VAL A 67 6.95 -10.01 -10.58
C VAL A 67 6.52 -9.08 -9.45
N TYR A 68 7.50 -8.53 -8.73
CA TYR A 68 7.30 -7.42 -7.80
C TYR A 68 7.58 -6.10 -8.51
N ILE A 69 6.54 -5.27 -8.65
CA ILE A 69 6.58 -3.99 -9.37
C ILE A 69 6.71 -2.85 -8.36
N ALA A 70 7.90 -2.25 -8.29
CA ALA A 70 8.28 -1.19 -7.35
C ALA A 70 8.84 0.06 -8.09
N VAL A 71 8.02 0.62 -8.95
CA VAL A 71 8.29 1.81 -9.79
C VAL A 71 7.41 2.99 -9.36
N PRO A 72 7.54 4.21 -9.93
CA PRO A 72 6.59 5.30 -9.67
C PRO A 72 5.14 4.93 -9.99
N ASN A 73 4.19 5.42 -9.17
CA ASN A 73 2.77 5.02 -9.20
C ASN A 73 2.13 5.02 -10.59
N ILE A 74 2.42 6.03 -11.41
CA ILE A 74 1.86 6.16 -12.76
C ILE A 74 2.22 4.99 -13.68
N LEU A 75 3.30 4.26 -13.39
CA LEU A 75 3.80 3.14 -14.18
C LEU A 75 3.25 1.78 -13.72
N HIS A 76 2.59 1.73 -12.56
CA HIS A 76 2.07 0.48 -11.99
C HIS A 76 1.15 -0.25 -12.98
N VAL A 77 0.16 0.46 -13.54
CA VAL A 77 -0.82 -0.12 -14.47
C VAL A 77 -0.16 -0.72 -15.70
N LYS A 78 0.76 0.04 -16.33
CA LYS A 78 1.47 -0.40 -17.54
C LYS A 78 2.19 -1.73 -17.33
N TYR A 79 3.00 -1.81 -16.29
CA TYR A 79 3.84 -2.98 -16.04
C TYR A 79 3.06 -4.16 -15.45
N THR A 80 2.03 -3.89 -14.63
CA THR A 80 1.12 -4.92 -14.14
C THR A 80 0.37 -5.59 -15.28
N ARG A 81 -0.20 -4.80 -16.22
CA ARG A 81 -0.89 -5.33 -17.38
C ARG A 81 0.05 -6.21 -18.22
N ALA A 82 1.23 -5.72 -18.57
CA ALA A 82 2.20 -6.48 -19.38
C ALA A 82 2.62 -7.80 -18.70
N ALA A 83 2.82 -7.82 -17.38
CA ALA A 83 3.13 -9.05 -16.64
C ALA A 83 1.98 -10.06 -16.67
N LEU A 84 0.74 -9.60 -16.41
CA LEU A 84 -0.45 -10.45 -16.50
C LEU A 84 -0.66 -11.00 -17.93
N GLU A 85 -0.45 -10.18 -18.97
CA GLU A 85 -0.52 -10.60 -20.36
C GLU A 85 0.51 -11.66 -20.67
N ALA A 86 1.72 -11.55 -20.10
CA ALA A 86 2.79 -12.54 -20.20
C ALA A 86 2.59 -13.80 -19.33
N GLY A 87 1.45 -13.90 -18.63
CA GLY A 87 1.13 -15.07 -17.79
C GLY A 87 1.91 -15.12 -16.47
N ARG A 88 2.32 -13.97 -15.91
CA ARG A 88 3.04 -13.90 -14.64
C ARG A 88 2.13 -13.44 -13.51
N HIS A 89 2.33 -14.01 -12.31
CA HIS A 89 1.73 -13.48 -11.10
C HIS A 89 2.36 -12.13 -10.75
N VAL A 90 1.59 -11.25 -10.12
CA VAL A 90 2.05 -9.88 -9.85
C VAL A 90 1.85 -9.48 -8.40
N ILE A 91 2.88 -8.86 -7.85
CA ILE A 91 2.84 -8.06 -6.63
C ILE A 91 3.16 -6.63 -7.07
N VAL A 92 2.22 -5.70 -6.92
CA VAL A 92 2.43 -4.29 -7.30
C VAL A 92 2.42 -3.39 -6.05
N GLU A 93 3.37 -2.45 -5.98
CA GLU A 93 3.39 -1.45 -4.90
C GLU A 93 2.09 -0.63 -4.87
N LYS A 94 1.80 -0.15 -3.67
CA LYS A 94 0.68 0.78 -3.43
C LYS A 94 1.00 2.20 -3.95
N PRO A 95 -0.01 2.94 -4.38
CA PRO A 95 -1.36 2.51 -4.71
C PRO A 95 -1.37 1.71 -6.01
N MET A 96 -2.21 0.67 -6.11
CA MET A 96 -2.24 -0.23 -7.26
C MET A 96 -2.46 0.51 -8.58
N ALA A 97 -3.33 1.51 -8.57
CA ALA A 97 -3.62 2.34 -9.74
C ALA A 97 -4.01 3.78 -9.34
N PRO A 98 -3.86 4.76 -10.24
CA PRO A 98 -4.25 6.15 -10.00
C PRO A 98 -5.77 6.40 -10.04
N THR A 99 -6.55 5.49 -10.66
CA THR A 99 -8.01 5.54 -10.76
C THR A 99 -8.66 4.20 -10.47
N ALA A 100 -9.93 4.21 -10.05
CA ALA A 100 -10.70 3.00 -9.81
C ALA A 100 -10.92 2.17 -11.08
N ALA A 101 -11.18 2.82 -12.20
CA ALA A 101 -11.38 2.13 -13.48
C ALA A 101 -10.15 1.32 -13.91
N LEU A 102 -8.95 1.88 -13.75
CA LEU A 102 -7.70 1.17 -14.04
C LEU A 102 -7.44 0.04 -13.04
N ALA A 103 -7.81 0.22 -11.77
CA ALA A 103 -7.71 -0.84 -10.78
C ALA A 103 -8.67 -2.00 -11.09
N GLU A 104 -9.91 -1.69 -11.48
CA GLU A 104 -10.92 -2.67 -11.93
C GLU A 104 -10.43 -3.46 -13.16
N GLU A 105 -9.90 -2.76 -14.17
CA GLU A 105 -9.35 -3.38 -15.38
C GLU A 105 -8.25 -4.40 -15.04
N LEU A 106 -7.32 -4.04 -14.18
CA LEU A 106 -6.25 -4.95 -13.77
C LEU A 106 -6.79 -6.16 -12.98
N ALA A 107 -7.77 -5.93 -12.09
CA ALA A 107 -8.40 -7.01 -11.33
C ALA A 107 -9.15 -7.99 -12.24
N GLU A 108 -9.90 -7.49 -13.23
CA GLU A 108 -10.60 -8.30 -14.22
C GLU A 108 -9.64 -9.09 -15.10
N LEU A 109 -8.54 -8.44 -15.55
CA LEU A 109 -7.51 -9.11 -16.33
C LEU A 109 -6.87 -10.26 -15.55
N ALA A 110 -6.51 -10.04 -14.29
CA ALA A 110 -5.94 -11.08 -13.43
C ALA A 110 -6.91 -12.26 -13.26
N ARG A 111 -8.19 -11.98 -12.97
CA ARG A 111 -9.24 -12.99 -12.83
C ARG A 111 -9.46 -13.80 -14.12
N SER A 112 -9.56 -13.11 -15.25
CA SER A 112 -9.79 -13.76 -16.57
C SER A 112 -8.65 -14.71 -16.94
N LYS A 113 -7.42 -14.39 -16.55
CA LYS A 113 -6.23 -15.21 -16.79
C LYS A 113 -5.95 -16.23 -15.67
N LYS A 114 -6.73 -16.22 -14.58
CA LYS A 114 -6.51 -17.04 -13.37
C LYS A 114 -5.10 -16.82 -12.80
N LEU A 115 -4.66 -15.56 -12.78
CA LEU A 115 -3.38 -15.14 -12.23
C LEU A 115 -3.59 -14.40 -10.89
N PHE A 116 -2.61 -14.54 -10.01
CA PHE A 116 -2.58 -13.80 -8.77
C PHE A 116 -2.08 -12.38 -9.01
N LEU A 117 -2.83 -11.40 -8.53
CA LEU A 117 -2.45 -9.99 -8.46
C LEU A 117 -2.68 -9.50 -7.04
N PHE A 118 -1.63 -9.00 -6.40
CA PHE A 118 -1.70 -8.42 -5.06
C PHE A 118 -1.15 -6.99 -5.05
N GLU A 119 -1.86 -6.10 -4.37
CA GLU A 119 -1.33 -4.80 -4.00
C GLU A 119 -0.51 -4.94 -2.71
N ALA A 120 0.75 -4.50 -2.73
CA ALA A 120 1.63 -4.50 -1.57
C ALA A 120 1.28 -3.36 -0.61
N VAL A 121 0.18 -3.52 0.10
CA VAL A 121 -0.31 -2.60 1.13
C VAL A 121 -0.20 -3.28 2.50
N THR A 122 0.96 -3.18 3.10
CA THR A 122 1.36 -3.90 4.33
C THR A 122 0.26 -4.01 5.39
N THR A 123 -0.54 -2.95 5.57
CA THR A 123 -1.63 -2.85 6.56
C THR A 123 -2.53 -4.08 6.57
N GLN A 124 -2.96 -4.54 5.40
CA GLN A 124 -3.96 -5.59 5.25
C GLN A 124 -3.45 -6.98 5.70
N TYR A 125 -2.14 -7.15 5.75
CA TYR A 125 -1.47 -8.44 6.00
C TYR A 125 -0.82 -8.52 7.38
N GLN A 126 -0.86 -7.44 8.19
CA GLN A 126 -0.29 -7.43 9.54
C GLN A 126 -1.09 -8.28 10.51
N ASP A 127 -0.40 -9.09 11.33
CA ASP A 127 -1.04 -9.94 12.34
C ASP A 127 -1.86 -9.10 13.34
N ASN A 128 -1.36 -7.92 13.71
CA ASN A 128 -2.08 -6.99 14.58
C ASN A 128 -3.35 -6.45 13.92
N TYR A 129 -3.36 -6.25 12.60
CA TYR A 129 -4.55 -5.84 11.87
C TYR A 129 -5.61 -6.94 11.80
N ALA A 130 -5.17 -8.19 11.62
CA ALA A 130 -6.06 -9.34 11.74
C ALA A 130 -6.66 -9.44 13.15
N LYS A 131 -5.85 -9.19 14.18
CA LYS A 131 -6.30 -9.17 15.58
C LYS A 131 -7.26 -8.02 15.87
N ILE A 132 -7.03 -6.84 15.28
CA ILE A 132 -8.01 -5.72 15.35
C ILE A 132 -9.36 -6.16 14.82
N ARG A 133 -9.41 -6.84 13.67
CA ARG A 133 -10.65 -7.36 13.07
C ARG A 133 -11.37 -8.35 13.99
N GLU A 134 -10.62 -9.24 14.64
CA GLU A 134 -11.15 -10.21 15.63
C GLU A 134 -11.74 -9.51 16.87
N VAL A 135 -11.05 -8.50 17.39
CA VAL A 135 -11.43 -7.80 18.62
C VAL A 135 -12.48 -6.71 18.37
N LEU A 136 -12.64 -6.24 17.13
CA LEU A 136 -13.55 -5.16 16.75
C LEU A 136 -14.98 -5.30 17.32
N PRO A 137 -15.62 -6.47 17.35
CA PRO A 137 -16.95 -6.62 17.95
C PRO A 137 -17.01 -6.24 19.44
N LYS A 138 -15.91 -6.32 20.18
CA LYS A 138 -15.85 -5.99 21.61
C LYS A 138 -16.06 -4.49 21.88
N VAL A 139 -15.74 -3.58 20.91
CA VAL A 139 -15.97 -2.14 21.09
C VAL A 139 -17.45 -1.77 21.06
N GLY A 140 -18.35 -2.69 20.66
CA GLY A 140 -19.77 -2.44 20.46
C GLY A 140 -20.07 -1.77 19.13
N ALA A 141 -21.12 -0.97 19.04
CA ALA A 141 -21.42 -0.21 17.83
C ALA A 141 -20.35 0.87 17.62
N VAL A 142 -19.70 0.85 16.46
CA VAL A 142 -18.70 1.87 16.10
C VAL A 142 -19.39 3.21 15.87
N THR A 143 -18.82 4.27 16.42
CA THR A 143 -19.33 5.65 16.33
C THR A 143 -18.39 6.60 15.60
N MET A 144 -17.06 6.37 15.73
CA MET A 144 -16.03 7.20 15.10
C MET A 144 -14.76 6.38 14.82
N VAL A 145 -14.09 6.67 13.71
CA VAL A 145 -12.74 6.16 13.42
C VAL A 145 -11.83 7.34 13.13
N GLN A 146 -10.65 7.35 13.72
CA GLN A 146 -9.62 8.37 13.50
C GLN A 146 -8.32 7.71 13.08
N CYS A 147 -7.75 8.17 11.97
CA CYS A 147 -6.47 7.72 11.46
C CYS A 147 -5.55 8.93 11.24
N ASN A 148 -4.30 8.83 11.66
CA ASN A 148 -3.31 9.86 11.42
C ASN A 148 -1.98 9.24 11.00
N PHE A 149 -1.57 9.55 9.77
CA PHE A 149 -0.25 9.27 9.25
C PHE A 149 0.38 10.56 8.72
N SER A 150 1.06 11.28 9.59
CA SER A 150 1.76 12.53 9.28
C SER A 150 3.26 12.34 9.50
N GLN A 151 4.02 12.36 8.40
CA GLN A 151 5.47 12.15 8.41
C GLN A 151 6.14 13.16 7.49
N TYR A 152 6.94 14.06 8.04
CA TYR A 152 7.72 15.02 7.25
C TYR A 152 8.60 14.28 6.23
N SER A 153 8.38 14.58 4.96
CA SER A 153 9.13 13.94 3.88
C SER A 153 10.53 14.58 3.76
N SER A 154 11.57 13.75 3.69
CA SER A 154 12.93 14.21 3.40
C SER A 154 13.07 14.96 2.06
N ARG A 155 12.07 14.83 1.18
CA ARG A 155 11.99 15.48 -0.14
C ARG A 155 11.19 16.77 -0.14
N TYR A 156 10.53 17.11 0.99
CA TYR A 156 9.68 18.30 1.06
C TYR A 156 10.47 19.61 0.93
N HIS A 157 11.67 19.68 1.53
CA HIS A 157 12.55 20.82 1.37
C HIS A 157 12.94 21.04 -0.10
N ASP A 158 13.35 20.01 -0.80
CA ASP A 158 13.63 20.05 -2.24
C ASP A 158 12.41 20.51 -3.04
N PHE A 159 11.21 19.98 -2.69
CA PHE A 159 9.96 20.40 -3.33
C PHE A 159 9.68 21.88 -3.11
N CYS A 160 9.87 22.43 -1.91
CA CYS A 160 9.74 23.86 -1.66
C CYS A 160 10.74 24.69 -2.49
N ALA A 161 11.96 24.19 -2.69
CA ALA A 161 13.00 24.80 -3.51
C ALA A 161 12.79 24.64 -5.04
N GLY A 162 11.67 24.04 -5.49
CA GLY A 162 11.33 23.92 -6.91
C GLY A 162 11.72 22.59 -7.57
N LYS A 163 12.42 21.69 -6.88
CA LYS A 163 12.76 20.36 -7.40
C LYS A 163 11.59 19.41 -7.23
N VAL A 164 11.15 18.80 -8.32
CA VAL A 164 10.00 17.89 -8.31
C VAL A 164 10.49 16.43 -8.18
N TRP A 165 9.94 15.74 -7.19
CA TRP A 165 10.13 14.31 -6.99
C TRP A 165 8.84 13.56 -7.34
N PRO A 166 8.89 12.31 -7.84
CA PRO A 166 7.68 11.56 -8.19
C PRO A 166 6.61 11.53 -7.09
N SER A 167 7.01 11.51 -5.83
CA SER A 167 6.08 11.50 -4.68
C SER A 167 5.42 12.87 -4.38
N PHE A 168 5.78 13.93 -5.13
CA PHE A 168 5.19 15.27 -5.10
C PHE A 168 4.83 15.76 -6.52
N ASP A 169 4.68 14.85 -7.47
CA ASP A 169 4.40 15.16 -8.86
C ASP A 169 3.03 14.61 -9.27
N PRO A 170 2.07 15.47 -9.68
CA PRO A 170 0.79 15.01 -10.18
C PRO A 170 0.93 14.16 -11.45
N ALA A 171 1.97 14.38 -12.28
CA ALA A 171 2.25 13.54 -13.45
C ALA A 171 2.70 12.12 -13.07
N CYS A 172 3.17 11.93 -11.84
CA CYS A 172 3.55 10.63 -11.30
C CYS A 172 2.50 10.00 -10.39
N ALA A 173 1.31 10.60 -10.29
CA ALA A 173 0.25 10.23 -9.34
C ALA A 173 0.76 10.25 -7.88
N GLY A 174 1.52 11.30 -7.51
CA GLY A 174 2.06 11.53 -6.17
C GLY A 174 1.03 12.14 -5.21
N GLY A 175 1.53 12.80 -4.16
CA GLY A 175 0.74 13.50 -3.14
C GLY A 175 0.68 12.80 -1.80
N ALA A 176 0.28 13.54 -0.77
CA ALA A 176 0.18 13.00 0.59
C ALA A 176 -0.92 11.96 0.72
N LEU A 177 -2.05 12.16 0.04
CA LEU A 177 -3.15 11.19 0.01
C LEU A 177 -2.72 9.87 -0.61
N MET A 178 -2.08 9.91 -1.79
CA MET A 178 -1.67 8.72 -2.54
C MET A 178 -0.50 7.97 -1.88
N ASP A 179 0.38 8.67 -1.19
CA ASP A 179 1.59 8.08 -0.61
C ASP A 179 1.40 7.59 0.83
N LEU A 180 0.75 8.40 1.69
CA LEU A 180 0.52 8.09 3.11
C LEU A 180 -0.96 7.83 3.41
N GLY A 181 -1.86 8.62 2.83
CA GLY A 181 -3.31 8.47 3.03
C GLY A 181 -3.83 7.12 2.54
N VAL A 182 -3.21 6.51 1.53
CA VAL A 182 -3.55 5.16 1.06
C VAL A 182 -3.55 4.13 2.18
N TYR A 183 -2.61 4.20 3.12
CA TYR A 183 -2.57 3.28 4.27
C TYR A 183 -3.73 3.51 5.23
N ASN A 184 -4.11 4.78 5.49
CA ASN A 184 -5.26 5.12 6.31
C ASN A 184 -6.57 4.64 5.67
N VAL A 185 -6.72 4.87 4.36
CA VAL A 185 -7.89 4.43 3.59
C VAL A 185 -7.96 2.91 3.58
N SER A 186 -6.84 2.22 3.32
CA SER A 186 -6.75 0.76 3.35
C SER A 186 -7.11 0.20 4.74
N TYR A 187 -6.69 0.89 5.81
CA TYR A 187 -7.04 0.51 7.18
C TYR A 187 -8.56 0.54 7.42
N VAL A 188 -9.21 1.63 7.01
CA VAL A 188 -10.65 1.83 7.23
C VAL A 188 -11.49 0.97 6.29
N VAL A 189 -11.18 0.99 4.99
CA VAL A 189 -11.93 0.22 3.96
C VAL A 189 -11.80 -1.28 4.19
N GLY A 190 -10.63 -1.76 4.59
CA GLY A 190 -10.44 -3.18 4.90
C GLY A 190 -11.21 -3.69 6.11
N LEU A 191 -11.57 -2.82 7.07
CA LEU A 191 -12.40 -3.17 8.23
C LEU A 191 -13.90 -3.00 7.97
N PHE A 192 -14.30 -1.97 7.20
CA PHE A 192 -15.68 -1.51 7.13
C PHE A 192 -16.26 -1.46 5.72
N GLY A 193 -15.47 -1.80 4.69
CA GLY A 193 -15.88 -1.67 3.30
C GLY A 193 -15.89 -0.22 2.81
N SER A 194 -16.52 0.01 1.66
CA SER A 194 -16.60 1.34 1.02
C SER A 194 -17.46 2.32 1.81
N PRO A 195 -17.04 3.59 1.97
CA PRO A 195 -17.88 4.64 2.55
C PRO A 195 -18.99 5.07 1.57
N ASN A 196 -20.06 5.68 2.12
CA ASN A 196 -21.15 6.23 1.32
C ASN A 196 -20.79 7.57 0.67
N LYS A 197 -19.98 8.39 1.36
CA LYS A 197 -19.49 9.69 0.88
C LYS A 197 -18.05 9.92 1.33
N VAL A 198 -17.34 10.71 0.55
CA VAL A 198 -15.94 11.08 0.77
C VAL A 198 -15.80 12.58 0.53
N HIS A 199 -15.07 13.27 1.42
CA HIS A 199 -14.69 14.66 1.24
C HIS A 199 -13.24 14.87 1.70
N TYR A 200 -12.44 15.57 0.89
CA TYR A 200 -11.02 15.80 1.16
C TYR A 200 -10.66 17.28 1.15
N ALA A 201 -10.42 17.83 2.34
CA ALA A 201 -9.86 19.17 2.51
C ALA A 201 -8.32 19.09 2.47
N ALA A 202 -7.71 19.50 1.37
CA ALA A 202 -6.28 19.38 1.12
C ALA A 202 -5.55 20.72 1.14
N ASN A 203 -4.31 20.71 1.67
CA ASN A 203 -3.34 21.77 1.42
C ASN A 203 -2.64 21.47 0.10
N VAL A 204 -2.97 22.21 -0.95
CA VAL A 204 -2.49 21.99 -2.32
C VAL A 204 -1.40 23.00 -2.67
N THR A 205 -0.27 22.50 -3.14
CA THR A 205 0.85 23.31 -3.66
C THR A 205 1.29 22.75 -5.01
N ARG A 206 1.34 23.57 -6.04
CA ARG A 206 1.70 23.16 -7.42
C ARG A 206 0.89 21.97 -7.95
N GLY A 207 -0.44 21.98 -7.70
CA GLY A 207 -1.35 20.95 -8.19
C GLY A 207 -1.31 19.61 -7.45
N ILE A 208 -0.55 19.51 -6.34
CA ILE A 208 -0.45 18.30 -5.54
C ILE A 208 -0.69 18.59 -4.05
N ASP A 209 -1.31 17.67 -3.34
CA ASP A 209 -1.50 17.78 -1.90
C ASP A 209 -0.20 17.49 -1.13
N THR A 210 0.13 18.36 -0.18
CA THR A 210 1.23 18.16 0.76
C THR A 210 0.75 17.63 2.10
N SER A 211 -0.51 17.92 2.44
CA SER A 211 -1.24 17.39 3.61
C SER A 211 -2.74 17.55 3.39
N GLY A 212 -3.54 16.90 4.24
CA GLY A 212 -4.99 17.07 4.20
C GLY A 212 -5.75 16.22 5.19
N VAL A 213 -7.05 16.50 5.28
CA VAL A 213 -8.03 15.81 6.11
C VAL A 213 -9.11 15.20 5.20
N LEU A 214 -9.14 13.87 5.18
CA LEU A 214 -10.16 13.10 4.46
C LEU A 214 -11.23 12.66 5.45
N THR A 215 -12.50 12.96 5.16
CA THR A 215 -13.66 12.40 5.85
C THR A 215 -14.31 11.34 5.00
N MET A 216 -14.66 10.23 5.62
CA MET A 216 -15.37 9.09 5.01
C MET A 216 -16.66 8.87 5.80
N GLU A 217 -17.80 9.02 5.15
CA GLU A 217 -19.11 8.85 5.78
C GLU A 217 -19.63 7.43 5.57
N TYR A 218 -19.83 6.73 6.67
CA TYR A 218 -20.57 5.48 6.72
C TYR A 218 -21.98 5.70 7.25
N ARG A 219 -22.88 4.75 7.04
CA ARG A 219 -24.28 4.87 7.45
C ARG A 219 -24.45 5.13 8.95
N SER A 220 -23.63 4.47 9.78
CA SER A 220 -23.73 4.50 11.25
C SER A 220 -22.61 5.27 11.95
N PHE A 221 -21.53 5.64 11.25
CA PHE A 221 -20.39 6.35 11.84
C PHE A 221 -19.66 7.23 10.82
N LYS A 222 -18.68 7.98 11.29
CA LYS A 222 -17.76 8.77 10.46
C LYS A 222 -16.33 8.33 10.69
N ALA A 223 -15.51 8.35 9.64
CA ALA A 223 -14.07 8.15 9.74
C ALA A 223 -13.32 9.38 9.25
N VAL A 224 -12.23 9.71 9.94
CA VAL A 224 -11.32 10.82 9.60
C VAL A 224 -9.93 10.25 9.37
N SER A 225 -9.32 10.63 8.24
CA SER A 225 -7.94 10.33 7.91
C SER A 225 -7.15 11.62 7.76
N ILE A 226 -6.12 11.81 8.57
CA ILE A 226 -5.16 12.89 8.47
C ILE A 226 -3.90 12.33 7.83
N ASN A 227 -3.40 12.99 6.80
CA ASN A 227 -2.16 12.61 6.13
C ASN A 227 -1.34 13.87 5.81
N ALA A 228 -0.05 13.85 6.12
CA ALA A 228 0.84 14.98 5.87
C ALA A 228 2.25 14.52 5.50
N LYS A 229 2.86 15.23 4.52
CA LYS A 229 4.25 15.09 4.10
C LYS A 229 5.05 16.38 4.32
N ASP A 230 4.37 17.47 4.62
CA ASP A 230 4.90 18.80 4.94
C ASP A 230 5.14 19.01 6.43
N SER A 231 4.61 18.15 7.26
CA SER A 231 4.68 18.20 8.73
C SER A 231 4.65 16.80 9.34
N SER A 232 4.96 16.70 10.63
CA SER A 232 4.91 15.45 11.39
C SER A 232 4.04 15.59 12.63
N SER A 233 3.38 14.50 13.00
CA SER A 233 2.72 14.34 14.29
C SER A 233 2.75 12.87 14.72
N PRO A 234 2.49 12.56 16.02
CA PRO A 234 2.39 11.18 16.46
C PRO A 234 1.31 10.43 15.70
N ALA A 235 1.66 9.26 15.16
CA ALA A 235 0.69 8.38 14.51
C ALA A 235 -0.32 7.89 15.54
N ARG A 236 -1.61 7.89 15.15
CA ARG A 236 -2.69 7.46 16.02
C ARG A 236 -3.86 6.92 15.20
N TYR A 237 -4.31 5.72 15.58
CA TYR A 237 -5.49 5.07 15.01
C TYR A 237 -6.40 4.72 16.15
N ILE A 238 -7.64 5.21 16.11
CA ILE A 238 -8.63 5.02 17.16
C ILE A 238 -9.93 4.56 16.50
N ILE A 239 -10.48 3.43 16.99
CA ILE A 239 -11.82 2.98 16.63
C ILE A 239 -12.67 3.09 17.88
N GLN A 240 -13.56 4.08 17.92
CA GLN A 240 -14.45 4.34 19.05
C GLN A 240 -15.77 3.58 18.89
N GLY A 241 -16.21 2.97 19.96
CA GLY A 241 -17.48 2.28 20.02
C GLY A 241 -18.22 2.48 21.32
N THR A 242 -19.42 1.94 21.43
CA THR A 242 -20.30 2.12 22.58
C THR A 242 -19.87 1.36 23.84
N LYS A 243 -18.89 0.44 23.74
CA LYS A 243 -18.41 -0.38 24.86
C LYS A 243 -16.93 -0.16 25.20
N GLY A 244 -16.22 0.61 24.39
CA GLY A 244 -14.79 0.88 24.54
C GLY A 244 -14.21 1.41 23.24
N TYR A 245 -12.89 1.41 23.12
CA TYR A 245 -12.20 1.82 21.90
C TYR A 245 -10.95 0.97 21.65
N LEU A 246 -10.51 0.88 20.40
CA LEU A 246 -9.20 0.36 20.05
C LEU A 246 -8.25 1.53 19.82
N LEU A 247 -7.04 1.45 20.36
CA LEU A 247 -5.98 2.45 20.19
C LEU A 247 -4.70 1.79 19.67
N GLN A 248 -4.24 2.23 18.50
CA GLN A 248 -2.94 1.92 17.96
C GLN A 248 -2.10 3.21 17.89
N LYS A 249 -0.87 3.18 18.39
CA LYS A 249 0.06 4.34 18.46
C LYS A 249 1.18 4.26 17.39
N SER A 250 1.03 3.42 16.39
CA SER A 250 1.94 3.28 15.25
C SER A 250 1.21 3.58 13.95
N THR A 251 1.95 3.82 12.88
CA THR A 251 1.38 3.98 11.53
C THR A 251 0.71 2.70 11.05
N ALA A 252 -0.27 2.80 10.14
CA ALA A 252 -1.01 1.64 9.63
C ALA A 252 -0.10 0.65 8.88
N ASN A 253 0.89 1.15 8.14
CA ASN A 253 1.84 0.31 7.41
C ASN A 253 2.76 -0.52 8.31
N PHE A 254 2.87 -0.18 9.59
CA PHE A 254 3.62 -0.93 10.59
C PHE A 254 2.69 -1.74 11.50
N CYS A 255 1.52 -1.21 11.82
CA CYS A 255 0.48 -1.80 12.65
C CYS A 255 1.04 -2.46 13.94
N GLY A 256 1.72 -1.65 14.76
CA GLY A 256 2.31 -2.09 16.03
C GLY A 256 1.26 -2.41 17.10
N GLY A 257 1.68 -2.43 18.36
CA GLY A 257 0.81 -2.80 19.48
C GLY A 257 -0.50 -2.03 19.55
N VAL A 258 -1.56 -2.73 19.89
CA VAL A 258 -2.94 -2.22 20.01
C VAL A 258 -3.43 -2.43 21.43
N THR A 259 -4.11 -1.42 21.96
CA THR A 259 -4.74 -1.46 23.26
C THR A 259 -6.25 -1.37 23.12
N PHE A 260 -6.97 -2.20 23.88
CA PHE A 260 -8.42 -2.17 24.01
C PHE A 260 -8.79 -1.87 25.47
N PRO A 261 -9.04 -0.62 25.88
CA PRO A 261 -9.64 -0.27 27.17
C PRO A 261 -11.17 -0.28 27.03
N PRO A 262 -11.86 -1.30 27.54
CA PRO A 262 -13.31 -1.30 27.60
C PRO A 262 -13.79 -0.29 28.66
N TYR A 263 -15.02 0.25 28.50
CA TYR A 263 -15.60 1.13 29.54
C TYR A 263 -15.90 0.37 30.84
N LYS A 264 -16.06 -0.96 30.78
CA LYS A 264 -16.17 -1.85 31.92
C LYS A 264 -15.32 -3.08 31.69
N GLY A 265 -14.40 -3.37 32.62
CA GLY A 265 -13.52 -4.53 32.54
C GLY A 265 -12.05 -4.16 32.57
N LYS A 266 -11.19 -5.11 32.23
CA LYS A 266 -9.74 -4.91 32.19
C LYS A 266 -9.30 -4.49 30.79
N GLU A 267 -8.31 -3.62 30.72
CA GLU A 267 -7.61 -3.28 29.49
C GLU A 267 -6.89 -4.50 28.93
N GLU A 268 -7.03 -4.72 27.62
CA GLU A 268 -6.31 -5.75 26.87
C GLU A 268 -5.25 -5.05 26.00
N HIS A 269 -4.06 -5.64 25.92
CA HIS A 269 -2.99 -5.17 25.05
C HIS A 269 -2.44 -6.35 24.25
N PHE A 270 -2.21 -6.14 22.95
CA PHE A 270 -1.60 -7.15 22.10
C PHE A 270 -0.60 -6.54 21.10
N ASN A 271 0.45 -7.30 20.80
CA ASN A 271 1.43 -6.99 19.75
C ASN A 271 2.00 -8.29 19.18
N LEU A 272 1.51 -8.68 18.01
CA LEU A 272 1.85 -9.94 17.33
C LEU A 272 2.93 -9.76 16.25
N SER A 273 3.29 -8.50 15.92
CA SER A 273 4.19 -8.18 14.79
C SER A 273 5.62 -7.85 15.24
N ALA A 274 5.98 -8.09 16.51
CA ALA A 274 7.27 -7.68 17.06
C ALA A 274 8.44 -8.38 16.34
N GLY A 275 9.45 -7.60 15.93
CA GLY A 275 10.74 -8.10 15.45
C GLY A 275 10.80 -8.50 13.97
N ARG A 276 9.69 -8.40 13.21
CA ARG A 276 9.67 -8.70 11.75
C ARG A 276 9.68 -7.44 10.89
N PRO A 277 10.35 -7.44 9.71
CA PRO A 277 10.16 -6.38 8.73
C PRO A 277 8.68 -6.23 8.37
N ARG A 278 8.23 -4.98 8.18
CA ARG A 278 6.80 -4.69 7.93
C ARG A 278 6.23 -5.38 6.69
N GLN A 279 7.05 -5.61 5.67
CA GLN A 279 6.64 -6.25 4.42
C GLN A 279 6.65 -7.80 4.50
N ALA A 280 7.31 -8.39 5.48
CA ALA A 280 7.45 -9.84 5.58
C ALA A 280 6.09 -10.56 5.62
N ALA A 281 5.14 -10.03 6.39
CA ALA A 281 3.82 -10.63 6.54
C ALA A 281 3.03 -10.69 5.22
N GLU A 282 3.08 -9.61 4.41
CA GLU A 282 2.40 -9.58 3.10
C GLU A 282 3.04 -10.55 2.11
N PHE A 283 4.38 -10.60 2.01
CA PHE A 283 5.05 -11.51 1.09
C PHE A 283 4.84 -12.97 1.46
N HIS A 284 4.81 -13.32 2.75
CA HIS A 284 4.39 -14.65 3.19
C HIS A 284 2.93 -14.96 2.84
N ALA A 285 2.03 -13.98 2.96
CA ALA A 285 0.63 -14.17 2.57
C ALA A 285 0.47 -14.38 1.06
N PHE A 286 1.21 -13.62 0.23
CA PHE A 286 1.20 -13.77 -1.22
C PHE A 286 1.71 -15.14 -1.66
N ALA A 287 2.85 -15.57 -1.12
CA ALA A 287 3.43 -16.86 -1.45
C ALA A 287 2.47 -18.01 -1.08
N ARG A 288 1.91 -17.98 0.13
CA ARG A 288 0.95 -19.00 0.56
C ARG A 288 -0.29 -19.05 -0.33
N ALA A 289 -0.85 -17.88 -0.69
CA ALA A 289 -2.02 -17.82 -1.56
C ALA A 289 -1.74 -18.42 -2.94
N ILE A 290 -0.57 -18.12 -3.53
CA ILE A 290 -0.17 -18.68 -4.82
C ILE A 290 0.07 -20.20 -4.70
N GLU A 291 0.78 -20.67 -3.68
CA GLU A 291 1.12 -22.07 -3.47
C GLU A 291 -0.12 -22.94 -3.15
N SER A 292 -1.10 -22.39 -2.45
CA SER A 292 -2.36 -23.07 -2.14
C SER A 292 -3.46 -22.81 -3.16
N GLU A 293 -3.19 -22.05 -4.23
CA GLU A 293 -4.15 -21.66 -5.26
C GLU A 293 -5.39 -20.94 -4.68
N ASP A 294 -5.21 -20.15 -3.60
CA ASP A 294 -6.30 -19.44 -2.92
C ASP A 294 -6.74 -18.18 -3.71
N MET A 295 -7.44 -18.45 -4.81
CA MET A 295 -8.01 -17.40 -5.68
C MET A 295 -9.12 -16.61 -4.98
N GLU A 296 -9.77 -17.17 -3.97
CA GLU A 296 -10.81 -16.47 -3.19
C GLU A 296 -10.20 -15.36 -2.36
N LEU A 297 -9.09 -15.63 -1.65
CA LEU A 297 -8.32 -14.60 -0.94
C LEU A 297 -7.85 -13.51 -1.91
N CYS A 298 -7.26 -13.91 -3.03
CA CYS A 298 -6.78 -12.96 -4.04
C CYS A 298 -7.91 -12.06 -4.53
N SER A 299 -9.06 -12.62 -4.91
CA SER A 299 -10.22 -11.87 -5.39
C SER A 299 -10.75 -10.89 -4.34
N ARG A 300 -10.88 -11.31 -3.08
CA ARG A 300 -11.31 -10.46 -1.97
C ARG A 300 -10.36 -9.31 -1.71
N MET A 301 -9.05 -9.56 -1.81
CA MET A 301 -8.03 -8.50 -1.64
C MET A 301 -8.06 -7.51 -2.80
N LEU A 302 -8.27 -7.98 -4.04
CA LEU A 302 -8.45 -7.13 -5.21
C LEU A 302 -9.69 -6.24 -5.09
N ASP A 303 -10.83 -6.78 -4.63
CA ASP A 303 -12.04 -5.99 -4.38
C ASP A 303 -11.76 -4.86 -3.36
N THR A 304 -10.97 -5.15 -2.34
CA THR A 304 -10.54 -4.14 -1.36
C THR A 304 -9.64 -3.08 -2.01
N SER A 305 -8.66 -3.47 -2.83
CA SER A 305 -7.77 -2.54 -3.53
C SER A 305 -8.51 -1.64 -4.52
N VAL A 306 -9.50 -2.18 -5.24
CA VAL A 306 -10.40 -1.41 -6.12
C VAL A 306 -11.22 -0.40 -5.31
N ALA A 307 -11.78 -0.82 -4.16
CA ALA A 307 -12.55 0.06 -3.28
C ALA A 307 -11.67 1.19 -2.71
N VAL A 308 -10.43 0.89 -2.31
CA VAL A 308 -9.44 1.89 -1.86
C VAL A 308 -9.12 2.87 -2.98
N SER A 309 -8.84 2.39 -4.21
CA SER A 309 -8.57 3.24 -5.37
C SER A 309 -9.73 4.19 -5.66
N ARG A 310 -10.98 3.71 -5.52
CA ARG A 310 -12.19 4.55 -5.70
C ARG A 310 -12.30 5.66 -4.65
N VAL A 311 -11.98 5.36 -3.39
CA VAL A 311 -11.96 6.38 -2.32
C VAL A 311 -10.88 7.41 -2.58
N LEU A 312 -9.66 6.98 -2.93
CA LEU A 312 -8.54 7.88 -3.23
C LEU A 312 -8.83 8.79 -4.43
N GLU A 313 -9.37 8.23 -5.51
CA GLU A 313 -9.76 9.00 -6.70
C GLU A 313 -10.85 10.02 -6.38
N THR A 314 -11.92 9.61 -5.68
CA THR A 314 -13.01 10.50 -5.28
C THR A 314 -12.48 11.64 -4.41
N ALA A 315 -11.65 11.33 -3.42
CA ALA A 315 -11.06 12.30 -2.51
C ALA A 315 -10.18 13.34 -3.24
N ARG A 316 -9.22 12.88 -4.08
CA ARG A 316 -8.34 13.82 -4.78
C ARG A 316 -9.11 14.72 -5.78
N ARG A 317 -10.13 14.14 -6.46
CA ARG A 317 -10.99 14.90 -7.39
C ARG A 317 -11.84 15.94 -6.66
N ASP A 318 -12.34 15.62 -5.48
CA ASP A 318 -13.07 16.56 -4.60
C ASP A 318 -12.16 17.72 -4.19
N ALA A 319 -10.90 17.50 -3.91
CA ALA A 319 -9.89 18.54 -3.63
C ALA A 319 -9.36 19.25 -4.89
N GLY A 320 -9.89 18.98 -6.07
CA GLY A 320 -9.45 19.60 -7.33
C GLY A 320 -8.12 19.07 -7.89
N ILE A 321 -7.55 18.00 -7.31
CA ILE A 321 -6.29 17.40 -7.77
C ILE A 321 -6.57 16.51 -8.99
N ARG A 322 -5.85 16.75 -10.08
CA ARG A 322 -5.98 16.00 -11.34
C ARG A 322 -4.67 15.34 -11.71
N PHE A 323 -4.77 14.12 -12.24
CA PHE A 323 -3.66 13.35 -12.79
C PHE A 323 -3.78 13.25 -14.31
N THR A 324 -2.69 12.92 -14.98
CA THR A 324 -2.68 12.72 -16.45
C THR A 324 -3.58 11.58 -16.90
N THR A 325 -3.90 10.65 -16.03
CA THR A 325 -4.81 9.52 -16.26
C THR A 325 -6.30 9.86 -16.12
N ASP A 326 -6.64 11.11 -15.82
CA ASP A 326 -8.03 11.57 -15.69
C ASP A 326 -8.61 12.11 -17.00
N LEU A 327 -7.80 12.15 -18.07
CA LEU A 327 -8.15 12.67 -19.39
C LEU A 327 -8.91 11.66 -20.23
#